data_0f6567a523981f73af0b8332d4351ca9
#
_entry.id   0f6567a523981f73af0b8332d4351ca9
#
_cell.length_a   1.000
_cell.length_b   1.000
_cell.length_c   1.000
_cell.angle_alpha   90.00
_cell.angle_beta   90.00
_cell.angle_gamma   90.00
#
_symmetry.space_group_name_H-M   'P 1'
#
loop_
_entity.id
_entity.type
_entity.pdbx_description
1 polymer ?
#
loop_
_entity_poly.entity_id
_entity_poly.type
_entity_poly.pdbx_seq_one_letter_code
_entity_poly.pdbx_strand_id
1 'polypeptide(L)'
;MNKTISLACGNGGEENNELISKVFYKAFKNDILEKSEDAAIIHGGELAFSTDSFTVSPLFFAGADIGKLAICGTCNDLAMMGAKPKYLTCSVIIEEGFETSELERIVASMKSELEKNGAIVVSGDTKVVPRGSVDEIFINTTGIGEVQKKGISSNNITTEDLILVNRDIGCHGATIFAAREGIEMSSNLQSDCESLYPQVKALLDAGINITALRDATRGGVSAVLNEWAKQSNICIEVEEEKIPVSDEVAGICEMLGFEATALANEGTFVLAIKKEDAPKACEILKTFKNCSQATVIAKVTQKHLKKVILNSSWGTSRFLETPNGELLPRIC
;
A
#
# COMPACT_ATOMS: atom_id res chain seq x y z
N MET A 1 -11.87 19.16 12.80
CA MET A 1 -10.51 18.80 13.24
C MET A 1 -10.36 19.02 14.73
N ASN A 2 -9.85 18.05 15.45
CA ASN A 2 -9.56 18.16 16.87
C ASN A 2 -8.48 19.23 17.14
N LYS A 3 -8.39 19.73 18.40
CA LYS A 3 -7.34 20.71 18.79
C LYS A 3 -5.92 20.13 18.77
N THR A 4 -5.79 18.81 18.87
CA THR A 4 -4.52 18.07 18.91
C THR A 4 -4.56 16.93 17.90
N ILE A 5 -3.40 16.56 17.39
CA ILE A 5 -3.22 15.40 16.50
C ILE A 5 -3.39 14.12 17.34
N SER A 6 -4.18 13.19 16.85
CA SER A 6 -4.39 11.86 17.44
C SER A 6 -3.78 10.78 16.56
N LEU A 7 -3.62 9.56 17.07
CA LEU A 7 -3.12 8.41 16.32
C LEU A 7 -3.99 8.09 15.09
N ALA A 8 -5.32 8.31 15.18
CA ALA A 8 -6.23 8.13 14.06
C ALA A 8 -5.85 8.94 12.81
N CYS A 9 -5.23 10.12 13.00
CA CYS A 9 -4.73 10.93 11.88
C CYS A 9 -3.59 10.28 11.09
N GLY A 10 -3.00 9.19 11.56
CA GLY A 10 -1.93 8.45 10.89
C GLY A 10 -2.38 7.16 10.18
N ASN A 11 -3.66 6.77 10.27
CA ASN A 11 -4.14 5.44 9.89
C ASN A 11 -4.63 5.30 8.43
N GLY A 12 -4.44 6.31 7.58
CA GLY A 12 -4.88 6.27 6.17
C GLY A 12 -6.39 6.38 5.96
N GLY A 13 -7.16 6.70 7.01
CA GLY A 13 -8.62 6.85 6.96
C GLY A 13 -9.09 8.31 6.80
N GLU A 14 -10.34 8.57 7.20
CA GLU A 14 -10.98 9.88 6.99
C GLU A 14 -10.25 11.00 7.75
N GLU A 15 -9.81 10.76 8.99
CA GLU A 15 -9.07 11.73 9.80
C GLU A 15 -7.70 12.09 9.21
N ASN A 16 -7.02 11.11 8.59
CA ASN A 16 -5.78 11.33 7.87
C ASN A 16 -6.02 12.23 6.66
N ASN A 17 -7.03 11.92 5.84
CA ASN A 17 -7.40 12.72 4.68
C ASN A 17 -7.81 14.15 5.07
N GLU A 18 -8.51 14.33 6.20
CA GLU A 18 -8.86 15.63 6.74
C GLU A 18 -7.62 16.43 7.16
N LEU A 19 -6.66 15.80 7.86
CA LEU A 19 -5.40 16.42 8.27
C LEU A 19 -4.59 16.87 7.04
N ILE A 20 -4.39 15.96 6.08
CA ILE A 20 -3.63 16.24 4.86
C ILE A 20 -4.25 17.41 4.09
N SER A 21 -5.55 17.36 3.85
CA SER A 21 -6.23 18.39 3.05
C SER A 21 -6.27 19.76 3.73
N LYS A 22 -6.57 19.81 5.03
CA LYS A 22 -6.76 21.06 5.77
C LYS A 22 -5.47 21.73 6.21
N VAL A 23 -4.40 20.97 6.42
CA VAL A 23 -3.13 21.50 6.90
C VAL A 23 -2.09 21.55 5.78
N PHE A 24 -1.73 20.39 5.22
CA PHE A 24 -0.62 20.29 4.27
C PHE A 24 -0.99 20.79 2.87
N TYR A 25 -2.08 20.30 2.28
CA TYR A 25 -2.49 20.75 0.94
C TYR A 25 -2.88 22.22 0.91
N LYS A 26 -3.49 22.70 1.99
CA LYS A 26 -3.78 24.14 2.11
C LYS A 26 -2.52 25.02 2.09
N ALA A 27 -1.43 24.56 2.70
CA ALA A 27 -0.17 25.29 2.79
C ALA A 27 0.72 25.12 1.55
N PHE A 28 0.76 23.89 0.98
CA PHE A 28 1.68 23.51 -0.10
C PHE A 28 1.00 23.33 -1.45
N LYS A 29 -0.20 23.86 -1.61
CA LYS A 29 -1.03 23.69 -2.80
C LYS A 29 -0.25 23.87 -4.10
N ASN A 30 -0.31 22.85 -4.97
CA ASN A 30 0.17 22.88 -6.34
C ASN A 30 -0.51 21.76 -7.15
N ASP A 31 -0.47 21.90 -8.50
CA ASP A 31 -1.16 20.98 -9.43
C ASP A 31 -0.65 19.53 -9.39
N ILE A 32 0.54 19.28 -8.86
CA ILE A 32 1.10 17.93 -8.73
C ILE A 32 0.54 17.29 -7.46
N LEU A 33 0.63 17.98 -6.34
CA LEU A 33 0.19 17.48 -5.03
C LEU A 33 -1.32 17.20 -4.97
N GLU A 34 -2.12 18.01 -5.66
CA GLU A 34 -3.59 17.88 -5.71
C GLU A 34 -4.07 16.59 -6.42
N LYS A 35 -3.21 15.90 -7.16
CA LYS A 35 -3.54 14.61 -7.81
C LYS A 35 -3.71 13.47 -6.82
N SER A 36 -3.09 13.57 -5.64
CA SER A 36 -3.15 12.55 -4.57
C SER A 36 -2.85 11.12 -5.06
N GLU A 37 -1.85 10.98 -5.91
CA GLU A 37 -1.34 9.68 -6.40
C GLU A 37 -0.21 9.18 -5.49
N ASP A 38 0.17 7.91 -5.60
CA ASP A 38 1.20 7.27 -4.77
C ASP A 38 2.58 7.91 -4.95
N ALA A 39 2.91 8.36 -6.14
CA ALA A 39 4.11 9.15 -6.37
C ALA A 39 3.85 10.37 -7.25
N ALA A 40 4.58 11.45 -7.00
CA ALA A 40 4.52 12.66 -7.82
C ALA A 40 5.18 12.43 -9.18
N ILE A 41 4.49 12.72 -10.27
CA ILE A 41 5.05 12.70 -11.63
C ILE A 41 5.56 14.09 -11.98
N ILE A 42 6.85 14.21 -12.25
CA ILE A 42 7.56 15.46 -12.51
C ILE A 42 8.36 15.40 -13.81
N HIS A 43 9.02 16.48 -14.17
CA HIS A 43 9.91 16.60 -15.34
C HIS A 43 9.23 16.12 -16.64
N GLY A 44 8.08 16.71 -16.97
CA GLY A 44 7.35 16.40 -18.22
C GLY A 44 6.77 14.98 -18.26
N GLY A 45 6.64 14.31 -17.10
CA GLY A 45 6.13 12.95 -17.00
C GLY A 45 7.18 11.86 -17.19
N GLU A 46 8.46 12.16 -16.97
CA GLU A 46 9.57 11.22 -17.13
C GLU A 46 10.03 10.63 -15.80
N LEU A 47 9.83 11.35 -14.69
CA LEU A 47 10.26 10.95 -13.36
C LEU A 47 9.08 10.81 -12.41
N ALA A 48 9.09 9.76 -11.60
CA ALA A 48 8.26 9.58 -10.43
C ALA A 48 9.09 9.84 -9.16
N PHE A 49 8.49 10.47 -8.16
CA PHE A 49 9.14 10.86 -6.92
C PHE A 49 8.23 10.58 -5.73
N SER A 50 8.67 9.78 -4.78
CA SER A 50 7.94 9.45 -3.55
C SER A 50 8.82 9.55 -2.31
N THR A 51 8.20 9.71 -1.15
CA THR A 51 8.86 9.69 0.15
C THR A 51 7.95 9.12 1.22
N ASP A 52 8.50 8.21 2.04
CA ASP A 52 7.80 7.56 3.13
C ASP A 52 8.63 7.48 4.40
N SER A 53 7.94 7.42 5.53
CA SER A 53 8.52 7.23 6.86
C SER A 53 7.98 5.96 7.49
N PHE A 54 8.87 5.13 8.02
CA PHE A 54 8.57 3.81 8.56
C PHE A 54 8.84 3.77 10.06
N THR A 55 7.81 3.34 10.80
CA THR A 55 7.78 3.36 12.26
C THR A 55 7.19 2.07 12.83
N VAL A 56 7.13 1.00 12.05
CA VAL A 56 6.48 -0.26 12.42
C VAL A 56 7.00 -0.80 13.75
N SER A 57 6.12 -1.36 14.55
CA SER A 57 6.46 -2.09 15.77
C SER A 57 5.64 -3.39 15.85
N PRO A 58 6.28 -4.56 16.08
CA PRO A 58 7.73 -4.75 16.30
C PRO A 58 8.56 -4.52 15.04
N LEU A 59 9.87 -4.25 15.19
CA LEU A 59 10.78 -4.03 14.06
C LEU A 59 10.98 -5.26 13.18
N PHE A 60 10.93 -6.46 13.78
CA PHE A 60 11.05 -7.75 13.13
C PHE A 60 9.75 -8.53 13.31
N PHE A 61 9.19 -8.97 12.22
CA PHE A 61 7.92 -9.70 12.20
C PHE A 61 7.94 -10.83 11.16
N ALA A 62 6.96 -11.71 11.20
CA ALA A 62 6.92 -12.84 10.28
C ALA A 62 6.88 -12.36 8.81
N GLY A 63 7.86 -12.78 8.02
CA GLY A 63 7.99 -12.46 6.58
C GLY A 63 8.79 -11.21 6.25
N ALA A 64 9.07 -10.29 7.21
CA ALA A 64 9.80 -9.06 6.95
C ALA A 64 10.40 -8.41 8.22
N ASP A 65 11.00 -7.25 8.02
CA ASP A 65 11.45 -6.31 9.03
C ASP A 65 11.30 -4.86 8.52
N ILE A 66 11.55 -3.89 9.39
CA ILE A 66 11.43 -2.47 9.05
C ILE A 66 12.32 -2.06 7.86
N GLY A 67 13.49 -2.70 7.67
CA GLY A 67 14.40 -2.41 6.57
C GLY A 67 13.83 -2.87 5.23
N LYS A 68 13.32 -4.11 5.17
CA LYS A 68 12.60 -4.61 3.98
C LYS A 68 11.40 -3.72 3.67
N LEU A 69 10.61 -3.39 4.70
CA LEU A 69 9.43 -2.55 4.58
C LEU A 69 9.79 -1.17 4.00
N ALA A 70 10.85 -0.53 4.50
CA ALA A 70 11.26 0.81 4.07
C ALA A 70 11.67 0.87 2.58
N ILE A 71 12.27 -0.19 2.05
CA ILE A 71 12.62 -0.23 0.62
C ILE A 71 11.41 -0.61 -0.22
N CYS A 72 10.63 -1.60 0.22
CA CYS A 72 9.42 -2.01 -0.49
C CYS A 72 8.42 -0.86 -0.63
N GLY A 73 8.04 -0.18 0.45
CA GLY A 73 7.02 0.87 0.43
C GLY A 73 7.36 1.96 -0.60
N THR A 74 8.52 2.61 -0.46
CA THR A 74 8.92 3.68 -1.40
C THR A 74 9.09 3.19 -2.85
N CYS A 75 9.62 1.97 -3.07
CA CYS A 75 9.74 1.41 -4.42
C CYS A 75 8.37 1.02 -5.00
N ASN A 76 7.43 0.59 -4.16
CA ASN A 76 6.08 0.23 -4.57
C ASN A 76 5.30 1.45 -5.03
N ASP A 77 5.37 2.58 -4.30
CA ASP A 77 4.78 3.85 -4.74
C ASP A 77 5.23 4.25 -6.16
N LEU A 78 6.55 4.16 -6.41
CA LEU A 78 7.08 4.42 -7.75
C LEU A 78 6.53 3.44 -8.78
N ALA A 79 6.43 2.15 -8.43
CA ALA A 79 5.90 1.11 -9.30
C ALA A 79 4.40 1.33 -9.60
N MET A 80 3.61 1.81 -8.64
CA MET A 80 2.18 2.14 -8.85
C MET A 80 2.00 3.24 -9.90
N MET A 81 2.98 4.12 -10.08
CA MET A 81 2.99 5.11 -11.16
C MET A 81 3.61 4.60 -12.47
N GLY A 82 3.79 3.27 -12.61
CA GLY A 82 4.42 2.66 -13.78
C GLY A 82 5.88 3.03 -13.96
N ALA A 83 6.57 3.37 -12.87
CA ALA A 83 7.96 3.79 -12.90
C ALA A 83 8.90 2.68 -12.39
N LYS A 84 10.07 2.60 -12.98
CA LYS A 84 11.17 1.75 -12.52
C LYS A 84 11.93 2.47 -11.41
N PRO A 85 11.98 1.96 -10.17
CA PRO A 85 12.84 2.51 -9.13
C PRO A 85 14.30 2.57 -9.56
N LYS A 86 15.01 3.66 -9.24
CA LYS A 86 16.41 3.87 -9.63
C LYS A 86 17.28 4.30 -8.47
N TYR A 87 16.93 5.39 -7.83
CA TYR A 87 17.75 6.03 -6.81
C TYR A 87 16.91 6.24 -5.56
N LEU A 88 17.47 5.92 -4.41
CA LEU A 88 16.86 6.22 -3.12
C LEU A 88 17.83 7.04 -2.26
N THR A 89 17.24 7.84 -1.37
CA THR A 89 17.93 8.32 -0.17
C THR A 89 17.39 7.54 1.02
N CYS A 90 18.20 7.40 2.09
CA CYS A 90 17.79 6.73 3.31
C CYS A 90 18.25 7.55 4.51
N SER A 91 17.32 8.00 5.32
CA SER A 91 17.59 8.65 6.60
C SER A 91 17.13 7.79 7.75
N VAL A 92 17.95 7.68 8.79
CA VAL A 92 17.62 6.89 9.98
C VAL A 92 17.74 7.75 11.24
N ILE A 93 16.79 7.58 12.17
CA ILE A 93 16.83 8.13 13.51
C ILE A 93 16.84 6.94 14.48
N ILE A 94 17.94 6.80 15.24
CA ILE A 94 18.22 5.61 16.05
C ILE A 94 18.26 6.03 17.52
N GLU A 95 17.63 5.25 18.37
CA GLU A 95 17.71 5.42 19.81
C GLU A 95 19.10 5.00 20.35
N GLU A 96 19.64 5.76 21.29
CA GLU A 96 20.87 5.38 21.99
C GLU A 96 20.70 4.02 22.70
N GLY A 97 21.62 3.09 22.42
CA GLY A 97 21.58 1.73 22.97
C GLY A 97 20.95 0.69 22.05
N PHE A 98 20.54 1.10 20.85
CA PHE A 98 20.09 0.14 19.82
C PHE A 98 21.24 -0.79 19.40
N GLU A 99 20.97 -2.10 19.32
CA GLU A 99 22.00 -3.10 19.04
C GLU A 99 22.53 -3.01 17.61
N THR A 100 23.86 -2.91 17.47
CA THR A 100 24.51 -2.83 16.12
C THR A 100 24.18 -4.05 15.26
N SER A 101 24.06 -5.22 15.84
CA SER A 101 23.71 -6.47 15.14
C SER A 101 22.29 -6.44 14.54
N GLU A 102 21.34 -5.79 15.21
CA GLU A 102 20.00 -5.57 14.68
C GLU A 102 19.99 -4.56 13.54
N LEU A 103 20.76 -3.47 13.67
CA LEU A 103 20.95 -2.53 12.58
C LEU A 103 21.58 -3.19 11.34
N GLU A 104 22.62 -4.01 11.52
CA GLU A 104 23.23 -4.77 10.42
C GLU A 104 22.22 -5.70 9.72
N ARG A 105 21.36 -6.37 10.48
CA ARG A 105 20.30 -7.21 9.95
C ARG A 105 19.27 -6.40 9.13
N ILE A 106 18.83 -5.24 9.65
CA ILE A 106 17.92 -4.33 8.96
C ILE A 106 18.55 -3.86 7.63
N VAL A 107 19.80 -3.42 7.66
CA VAL A 107 20.51 -2.95 6.45
C VAL A 107 20.74 -4.08 5.43
N ALA A 108 20.95 -5.30 5.89
CA ALA A 108 21.07 -6.47 5.00
C ALA A 108 19.75 -6.77 4.26
N SER A 109 18.61 -6.67 4.94
CA SER A 109 17.30 -6.84 4.30
C SER A 109 17.00 -5.70 3.33
N MET A 110 17.34 -4.44 3.66
CA MET A 110 17.25 -3.30 2.74
C MET A 110 18.03 -3.56 1.46
N LYS A 111 19.29 -4.01 1.58
CA LYS A 111 20.14 -4.34 0.43
C LYS A 111 19.51 -5.39 -0.47
N SER A 112 18.96 -6.45 0.11
CA SER A 112 18.28 -7.52 -0.65
C SER A 112 17.11 -6.99 -1.47
N GLU A 113 16.29 -6.10 -0.91
CA GLU A 113 15.14 -5.53 -1.64
C GLU A 113 15.57 -4.50 -2.69
N LEU A 114 16.64 -3.72 -2.45
CA LEU A 114 17.24 -2.85 -3.47
C LEU A 114 17.70 -3.64 -4.69
N GLU A 115 18.35 -4.78 -4.48
CA GLU A 115 18.81 -5.67 -5.57
C GLU A 115 17.64 -6.18 -6.42
N LYS A 116 16.51 -6.58 -5.79
CA LYS A 116 15.29 -7.03 -6.49
C LYS A 116 14.66 -5.92 -7.34
N ASN A 117 14.68 -4.68 -6.87
CA ASN A 117 14.16 -3.53 -7.60
C ASN A 117 15.15 -3.00 -8.67
N GLY A 118 16.41 -3.40 -8.61
CA GLY A 118 17.47 -2.83 -9.43
C GLY A 118 17.74 -1.36 -9.11
N ALA A 119 17.57 -0.98 -7.84
CA ALA A 119 17.72 0.37 -7.32
C ALA A 119 18.94 0.46 -6.40
N ILE A 120 19.45 1.68 -6.17
CA ILE A 120 20.58 1.94 -5.29
C ILE A 120 20.31 3.11 -4.36
N VAL A 121 20.85 3.06 -3.14
CA VAL A 121 20.89 4.22 -2.24
C VAL A 121 22.06 5.11 -2.65
N VAL A 122 21.77 6.39 -2.89
CA VAL A 122 22.74 7.38 -3.37
C VAL A 122 23.09 8.45 -2.34
N SER A 123 22.31 8.60 -1.29
CA SER A 123 22.52 9.55 -0.19
C SER A 123 21.79 9.08 1.06
N GLY A 124 22.17 9.60 2.20
CA GLY A 124 21.49 9.30 3.46
C GLY A 124 21.91 10.22 4.59
N ASP A 125 21.22 10.08 5.73
CA ASP A 125 21.56 10.78 6.97
C ASP A 125 21.34 9.84 8.16
N THR A 126 22.11 10.04 9.23
CA THR A 126 22.00 9.26 10.46
C THR A 126 21.96 10.19 11.65
N LYS A 127 20.94 10.04 12.48
CA LYS A 127 20.85 10.71 13.78
C LYS A 127 20.77 9.66 14.87
N VAL A 128 21.51 9.86 15.95
CA VAL A 128 21.35 9.10 17.19
C VAL A 128 20.78 10.06 18.21
N VAL A 129 19.70 9.66 18.87
CA VAL A 129 18.97 10.48 19.83
C VAL A 129 18.95 9.79 21.20
N PRO A 130 18.79 10.55 22.30
CA PRO A 130 18.72 9.98 23.64
C PRO A 130 17.57 8.96 23.77
N ARG A 131 17.74 8.01 24.67
CA ARG A 131 16.73 6.99 25.00
C ARG A 131 15.38 7.63 25.34
N GLY A 132 14.29 7.09 24.76
CA GLY A 132 12.92 7.59 24.91
C GLY A 132 12.56 8.75 23.98
N SER A 133 13.47 9.16 23.06
CA SER A 133 13.18 10.21 22.07
C SER A 133 12.61 9.66 20.76
N VAL A 134 12.88 8.40 20.46
CA VAL A 134 12.20 7.57 19.46
C VAL A 134 12.04 6.17 20.06
N ASP A 135 11.31 5.30 19.39
CA ASP A 135 11.17 3.92 19.80
C ASP A 135 12.05 3.05 18.88
N GLU A 136 13.21 2.66 19.38
CA GLU A 136 14.24 1.87 18.71
C GLU A 136 14.84 2.55 17.48
N ILE A 137 14.18 2.49 16.31
CA ILE A 137 14.63 3.09 15.05
C ILE A 137 13.46 3.54 14.19
N PHE A 138 13.56 4.73 13.59
CA PHE A 138 12.69 5.20 12.51
C PHE A 138 13.49 5.38 11.23
N ILE A 139 12.90 5.00 10.10
CA ILE A 139 13.53 5.07 8.79
C ILE A 139 12.67 5.95 7.88
N ASN A 140 13.32 6.85 7.13
CA ASN A 140 12.68 7.56 6.03
C ASN A 140 13.45 7.26 4.74
N THR A 141 12.71 6.91 3.70
CA THR A 141 13.27 6.74 2.35
C THR A 141 12.57 7.69 1.38
N THR A 142 13.36 8.17 0.43
CA THR A 142 12.85 8.97 -0.69
C THR A 142 13.36 8.35 -1.98
N GLY A 143 12.48 8.11 -2.92
CA GLY A 143 12.78 7.41 -4.16
C GLY A 143 12.54 8.24 -5.42
N ILE A 144 13.37 8.01 -6.44
CA ILE A 144 13.20 8.51 -7.81
C ILE A 144 13.13 7.32 -8.75
N GLY A 145 12.11 7.28 -9.60
CA GLY A 145 11.92 6.26 -10.64
C GLY A 145 11.79 6.86 -12.03
N GLU A 146 12.17 6.10 -13.04
CA GLU A 146 11.96 6.42 -14.46
C GLU A 146 10.60 5.88 -14.91
N VAL A 147 9.71 6.76 -15.35
CA VAL A 147 8.37 6.39 -15.83
C VAL A 147 8.47 5.58 -17.11
N GLN A 148 8.04 4.32 -17.06
CA GLN A 148 8.02 3.40 -18.20
C GLN A 148 6.70 3.50 -18.99
N LYS A 149 5.60 3.83 -18.30
CA LYS A 149 4.27 3.98 -18.87
C LYS A 149 3.61 5.25 -18.34
N LYS A 150 3.33 6.19 -19.22
CA LYS A 150 2.59 7.41 -18.88
C LYS A 150 1.07 7.15 -18.83
N GLY A 151 0.36 7.93 -18.04
CA GLY A 151 -1.09 7.94 -18.01
C GLY A 151 -1.73 6.95 -17.03
N ILE A 152 -0.95 6.31 -16.16
CA ILE A 152 -1.49 5.57 -15.01
C ILE A 152 -1.96 6.60 -13.98
N SER A 153 -3.27 6.64 -13.73
CA SER A 153 -3.88 7.58 -12.78
C SER A 153 -5.31 7.16 -12.47
N SER A 154 -5.69 7.29 -11.21
CA SER A 154 -7.06 7.07 -10.76
C SER A 154 -8.09 7.91 -11.53
N ASN A 155 -7.72 9.13 -11.94
CA ASN A 155 -8.60 10.02 -12.71
C ASN A 155 -8.98 9.49 -14.11
N ASN A 156 -8.31 8.45 -14.58
CA ASN A 156 -8.56 7.83 -15.89
C ASN A 156 -9.50 6.62 -15.84
N ILE A 157 -9.96 6.22 -14.65
CA ILE A 157 -10.86 5.06 -14.47
C ILE A 157 -12.22 5.35 -15.09
N THR A 158 -12.72 4.40 -15.87
CA THR A 158 -14.00 4.48 -16.58
C THR A 158 -14.86 3.23 -16.34
N THR A 159 -16.13 3.25 -16.80
CA THR A 159 -17.05 2.11 -16.72
C THR A 159 -16.64 0.91 -17.57
N GLU A 160 -15.62 1.04 -18.38
CA GLU A 160 -15.04 -0.06 -19.17
C GLU A 160 -13.96 -0.83 -18.40
N ASP A 161 -13.60 -0.35 -17.20
CA ASP A 161 -12.54 -0.96 -16.40
C ASP A 161 -13.10 -2.00 -15.41
N LEU A 162 -12.29 -3.01 -15.15
CA LEU A 162 -12.45 -3.96 -14.05
C LEU A 162 -11.36 -3.69 -13.00
N ILE A 163 -11.68 -4.03 -11.75
CA ILE A 163 -10.77 -3.89 -10.63
C ILE A 163 -10.28 -5.26 -10.19
N LEU A 164 -8.97 -5.40 -10.10
CA LEU A 164 -8.28 -6.62 -9.68
C LEU A 164 -7.48 -6.36 -8.40
N VAL A 165 -7.18 -7.44 -7.69
CA VAL A 165 -6.10 -7.52 -6.69
C VAL A 165 -5.10 -8.58 -7.13
N ASN A 166 -3.81 -8.37 -6.82
CA ASN A 166 -2.75 -9.30 -7.22
C ASN A 166 -2.67 -10.55 -6.32
N ARG A 167 -3.17 -10.49 -5.10
CA ARG A 167 -3.10 -11.58 -4.11
C ARG A 167 -4.16 -11.44 -3.03
N ASP A 168 -4.12 -12.33 -2.01
CA ASP A 168 -4.91 -12.25 -0.79
C ASP A 168 -4.60 -10.99 0.03
N ILE A 169 -5.62 -10.45 0.70
CA ILE A 169 -5.57 -9.16 1.39
C ILE A 169 -5.47 -9.31 2.91
N GLY A 170 -4.97 -8.25 3.58
CA GLY A 170 -4.96 -8.11 5.04
C GLY A 170 -3.80 -8.82 5.75
N CYS A 171 -2.90 -9.47 5.01
CA CYS A 171 -1.83 -10.28 5.60
C CYS A 171 -0.87 -9.47 6.46
N HIS A 172 -0.46 -8.26 6.03
CA HIS A 172 0.43 -7.42 6.84
C HIS A 172 -0.22 -7.00 8.15
N GLY A 173 -1.42 -6.40 8.07
CA GLY A 173 -2.17 -5.95 9.25
C GLY A 173 -2.41 -7.07 10.26
N ALA A 174 -2.85 -8.23 9.79
CA ALA A 174 -3.06 -9.40 10.64
C ALA A 174 -1.75 -9.90 11.29
N THR A 175 -0.66 -9.92 10.54
CA THR A 175 0.67 -10.35 11.05
C THR A 175 1.18 -9.42 12.15
N ILE A 176 1.14 -8.10 11.93
CA ILE A 176 1.59 -7.14 12.94
C ILE A 176 0.71 -7.19 14.18
N PHE A 177 -0.60 -7.32 14.00
CA PHE A 177 -1.50 -7.48 15.14
C PHE A 177 -1.18 -8.73 15.96
N ALA A 178 -1.08 -9.90 15.32
CA ALA A 178 -0.75 -11.15 16.00
C ALA A 178 0.58 -11.05 16.76
N ALA A 179 1.59 -10.41 16.16
CA ALA A 179 2.88 -10.20 16.80
C ALA A 179 2.80 -9.31 18.05
N ARG A 180 1.98 -8.24 18.04
CA ARG A 180 1.80 -7.33 19.17
C ARG A 180 1.04 -7.96 20.34
N GLU A 181 0.01 -8.72 20.03
CA GLU A 181 -0.82 -9.37 21.04
C GLU A 181 -0.23 -10.71 21.54
N GLY A 182 0.95 -11.11 21.04
CA GLY A 182 1.58 -12.37 21.40
C GLY A 182 0.73 -13.58 21.03
N ILE A 183 -0.06 -13.47 19.96
CA ILE A 183 -0.90 -14.57 19.47
C ILE A 183 0.01 -15.55 18.72
N GLU A 184 0.25 -16.71 19.34
CA GLU A 184 0.93 -17.81 18.68
C GLU A 184 0.00 -18.43 17.62
N MET A 185 0.25 -18.12 16.37
CA MET A 185 -0.44 -18.76 15.25
C MET A 185 0.24 -20.10 14.94
N SER A 186 -0.51 -21.18 14.99
CA SER A 186 -0.06 -22.49 14.49
C SER A 186 0.03 -22.54 12.95
N SER A 187 -0.20 -21.40 12.30
CA SER A 187 -0.31 -21.21 10.86
C SER A 187 0.92 -20.49 10.28
N ASN A 188 1.00 -20.47 8.96
CA ASN A 188 2.05 -19.80 8.21
C ASN A 188 1.73 -18.31 7.92
N LEU A 189 0.95 -17.63 8.75
CA LEU A 189 0.64 -16.22 8.56
C LEU A 189 1.92 -15.38 8.55
N GLN A 190 2.15 -14.67 7.46
CA GLN A 190 3.28 -13.79 7.25
C GLN A 190 2.82 -12.51 6.59
N SER A 191 3.53 -11.41 6.86
CA SER A 191 3.34 -10.17 6.12
C SER A 191 3.54 -10.41 4.62
N ASP A 192 2.70 -9.77 3.84
CA ASP A 192 2.80 -9.74 2.38
C ASP A 192 3.89 -8.78 1.86
N CYS A 193 4.65 -8.13 2.75
CA CYS A 193 5.69 -7.16 2.38
C CYS A 193 6.63 -7.72 1.30
N GLU A 194 6.55 -7.14 0.10
CA GLU A 194 7.40 -7.49 -1.03
C GLU A 194 7.48 -6.35 -2.06
N SER A 195 8.54 -6.40 -2.90
CA SER A 195 8.73 -5.48 -4.01
C SER A 195 7.77 -5.79 -5.15
N LEU A 196 6.94 -4.83 -5.55
CA LEU A 196 5.87 -4.97 -6.55
C LEU A 196 6.30 -4.62 -7.97
N TYR A 197 7.42 -3.92 -8.14
CA TYR A 197 7.90 -3.54 -9.48
C TYR A 197 8.04 -4.72 -10.45
N PRO A 198 8.54 -5.92 -10.07
CA PRO A 198 8.59 -7.06 -10.99
C PRO A 198 7.24 -7.46 -11.57
N GLN A 199 6.18 -7.43 -10.75
CA GLN A 199 4.80 -7.74 -11.17
C GLN A 199 4.26 -6.67 -12.12
N VAL A 200 4.41 -5.39 -11.76
CA VAL A 200 4.01 -4.25 -12.60
C VAL A 200 4.75 -4.29 -13.94
N LYS A 201 6.08 -4.51 -13.90
CA LYS A 201 6.88 -4.65 -15.12
C LYS A 201 6.37 -5.75 -16.04
N ALA A 202 6.03 -6.93 -15.51
CA ALA A 202 5.50 -8.03 -16.31
C ALA A 202 4.17 -7.68 -17.01
N LEU A 203 3.29 -6.95 -16.33
CA LEU A 203 2.05 -6.44 -16.91
C LEU A 203 2.33 -5.43 -18.04
N LEU A 204 3.25 -4.49 -17.81
CA LEU A 204 3.64 -3.48 -18.80
C LEU A 204 4.30 -4.11 -20.03
N ASP A 205 5.22 -5.05 -19.83
CA ASP A 205 5.92 -5.77 -20.92
C ASP A 205 4.94 -6.61 -21.77
N ALA A 206 3.88 -7.12 -21.16
CA ALA A 206 2.82 -7.85 -21.86
C ALA A 206 1.82 -6.96 -22.59
N GLY A 207 1.98 -5.63 -22.48
CA GLY A 207 1.12 -4.65 -23.13
C GLY A 207 -0.27 -4.52 -22.50
N ILE A 208 -0.44 -4.88 -21.23
CA ILE A 208 -1.68 -4.69 -20.49
C ILE A 208 -2.00 -3.19 -20.41
N ASN A 209 -3.25 -2.84 -20.72
CA ASN A 209 -3.71 -1.46 -20.70
C ASN A 209 -4.14 -1.06 -19.27
N ILE A 210 -3.14 -0.71 -18.47
CA ILE A 210 -3.32 -0.30 -17.07
C ILE A 210 -3.90 1.10 -17.05
N THR A 211 -5.04 1.27 -16.40
CA THR A 211 -5.70 2.56 -16.19
C THR A 211 -5.21 3.22 -14.89
N ALA A 212 -5.22 2.46 -13.78
CA ALA A 212 -4.72 2.92 -12.48
C ALA A 212 -4.12 1.75 -11.70
N LEU A 213 -3.16 2.06 -10.84
CA LEU A 213 -2.54 1.16 -9.86
C LEU A 213 -2.49 1.88 -8.52
N ARG A 214 -2.61 1.15 -7.42
CA ARG A 214 -2.35 1.63 -6.08
C ARG A 214 -2.07 0.47 -5.13
N ASP A 215 -1.04 0.58 -4.33
CA ASP A 215 -0.83 -0.39 -3.25
C ASP A 215 -1.85 -0.16 -2.12
N ALA A 216 -2.30 -1.26 -1.53
CA ALA A 216 -3.37 -1.24 -0.55
C ALA A 216 -2.81 -1.19 0.88
N THR A 217 -1.94 -0.22 1.17
CA THR A 217 -1.27 -0.04 2.45
C THR A 217 -2.24 0.34 3.56
N ARG A 218 -2.03 1.42 4.29
CA ARG A 218 -2.91 1.85 5.39
C ARG A 218 -4.35 2.11 4.92
N GLY A 219 -5.31 1.57 5.69
CA GLY A 219 -6.72 1.63 5.31
C GLY A 219 -7.14 0.57 4.30
N GLY A 220 -6.18 -0.22 3.78
CA GLY A 220 -6.42 -1.39 2.95
C GLY A 220 -7.13 -1.11 1.63
N VAL A 221 -7.68 -2.15 1.06
CA VAL A 221 -8.43 -2.10 -0.21
C VAL A 221 -9.65 -1.16 -0.12
N SER A 222 -10.30 -1.09 1.04
CA SER A 222 -11.46 -0.20 1.22
C SER A 222 -11.09 1.28 1.09
N ALA A 223 -9.93 1.71 1.57
CA ALA A 223 -9.45 3.08 1.39
C ALA A 223 -9.21 3.38 -0.09
N VAL A 224 -8.43 2.53 -0.78
CA VAL A 224 -8.12 2.68 -2.21
C VAL A 224 -9.38 2.80 -3.06
N LEU A 225 -10.33 1.87 -2.90
CA LEU A 225 -11.56 1.86 -3.69
C LEU A 225 -12.41 3.11 -3.46
N ASN A 226 -12.52 3.59 -2.23
CA ASN A 226 -13.27 4.80 -1.89
C ASN A 226 -12.60 6.07 -2.44
N GLU A 227 -11.28 6.16 -2.40
CA GLU A 227 -10.53 7.25 -3.00
C GLU A 227 -10.75 7.29 -4.52
N TRP A 228 -10.60 6.15 -5.20
CA TRP A 228 -10.84 6.04 -6.63
C TRP A 228 -12.27 6.39 -7.03
N ALA A 229 -13.26 5.89 -6.27
CA ALA A 229 -14.67 6.23 -6.51
C ALA A 229 -14.94 7.74 -6.42
N LYS A 230 -14.33 8.40 -5.43
CA LYS A 230 -14.44 9.86 -5.23
C LYS A 230 -13.71 10.66 -6.32
N GLN A 231 -12.46 10.31 -6.61
CA GLN A 231 -11.62 11.03 -7.58
C GLN A 231 -12.16 10.94 -9.00
N SER A 232 -12.56 9.76 -9.44
CA SER A 232 -13.08 9.52 -10.81
C SER A 232 -14.58 9.75 -10.93
N ASN A 233 -15.27 10.11 -9.85
CA ASN A 233 -16.73 10.29 -9.83
C ASN A 233 -17.51 9.10 -10.39
N ILE A 234 -17.15 7.89 -9.96
CA ILE A 234 -17.70 6.60 -10.38
C ILE A 234 -18.32 5.84 -9.20
N CYS A 235 -18.96 4.71 -9.50
CA CYS A 235 -19.34 3.69 -8.53
C CYS A 235 -18.51 2.45 -8.76
N ILE A 236 -17.97 1.85 -7.70
CA ILE A 236 -17.28 0.56 -7.76
C ILE A 236 -18.16 -0.48 -7.09
N GLU A 237 -18.57 -1.51 -7.83
CA GLU A 237 -19.37 -2.63 -7.33
C GLU A 237 -18.46 -3.84 -7.09
N VAL A 238 -18.19 -4.12 -5.83
CA VAL A 238 -17.31 -5.21 -5.36
C VAL A 238 -18.14 -6.47 -5.10
N GLU A 239 -17.65 -7.62 -5.51
CA GLU A 239 -18.22 -8.94 -5.19
C GLU A 239 -17.43 -9.53 -4.01
N GLU A 240 -18.04 -9.57 -2.83
CA GLU A 240 -17.39 -9.95 -1.58
C GLU A 240 -16.74 -11.33 -1.65
N GLU A 241 -17.41 -12.31 -2.24
CA GLU A 241 -16.91 -13.68 -2.40
C GLU A 241 -15.67 -13.81 -3.31
N LYS A 242 -15.38 -12.77 -4.11
CA LYS A 242 -14.20 -12.73 -4.98
C LYS A 242 -12.99 -12.10 -4.33
N ILE A 243 -13.15 -11.48 -3.17
CA ILE A 243 -12.02 -10.91 -2.44
C ILE A 243 -11.24 -12.07 -1.80
N PRO A 244 -9.98 -12.30 -2.19
CA PRO A 244 -9.22 -13.39 -1.61
C PRO A 244 -8.75 -13.00 -0.19
N VAL A 245 -9.17 -13.78 0.79
CA VAL A 245 -8.78 -13.64 2.21
C VAL A 245 -8.39 -15.03 2.70
N SER A 246 -7.22 -15.16 3.33
CA SER A 246 -6.82 -16.43 3.91
C SER A 246 -7.60 -16.73 5.20
N ASP A 247 -7.69 -18.00 5.56
CA ASP A 247 -8.39 -18.44 6.79
C ASP A 247 -7.77 -17.80 8.05
N GLU A 248 -6.46 -17.61 8.05
CA GLU A 248 -5.73 -16.96 9.14
C GLU A 248 -6.12 -15.49 9.30
N VAL A 249 -6.19 -14.75 8.19
CA VAL A 249 -6.62 -13.34 8.21
C VAL A 249 -8.09 -13.26 8.62
N ALA A 250 -8.95 -14.13 8.10
CA ALA A 250 -10.36 -14.19 8.48
C ALA A 250 -10.53 -14.44 9.98
N GLY A 251 -9.78 -15.40 10.56
CA GLY A 251 -9.81 -15.67 12.00
C GLY A 251 -9.38 -14.48 12.87
N ILE A 252 -8.33 -13.75 12.48
CA ILE A 252 -7.93 -12.51 13.17
C ILE A 252 -9.03 -11.45 13.07
N CYS A 253 -9.63 -11.27 11.89
CA CYS A 253 -10.73 -10.32 11.69
C CYS A 253 -11.94 -10.64 12.57
N GLU A 254 -12.32 -11.92 12.68
CA GLU A 254 -13.43 -12.36 13.55
C GLU A 254 -13.15 -12.07 15.04
N MET A 255 -11.91 -12.33 15.49
CA MET A 255 -11.50 -12.04 16.88
C MET A 255 -11.59 -10.55 17.23
N LEU A 256 -11.27 -9.67 16.26
CA LEU A 256 -11.16 -8.23 16.48
C LEU A 256 -12.39 -7.43 16.10
N GLY A 257 -13.31 -8.01 15.35
CA GLY A 257 -14.41 -7.30 14.72
C GLY A 257 -13.96 -6.36 13.60
N PHE A 258 -12.85 -6.69 12.91
CA PHE A 258 -12.35 -5.93 11.77
C PHE A 258 -12.79 -6.56 10.45
N GLU A 259 -12.84 -5.73 9.41
CA GLU A 259 -13.01 -6.21 8.04
C GLU A 259 -11.62 -6.38 7.37
N ALA A 260 -11.37 -7.50 6.72
CA ALA A 260 -10.11 -7.75 6.01
C ALA A 260 -9.80 -6.65 4.97
N THR A 261 -10.83 -6.07 4.36
CA THR A 261 -10.71 -4.97 3.40
C THR A 261 -10.12 -3.68 3.98
N ALA A 262 -10.16 -3.51 5.31
CA ALA A 262 -9.63 -2.35 6.02
C ALA A 262 -8.20 -2.57 6.54
N LEU A 263 -7.73 -3.83 6.59
CA LEU A 263 -6.39 -4.16 7.06
C LEU A 263 -5.32 -3.72 6.05
N ALA A 264 -4.20 -3.25 6.58
CA ALA A 264 -3.06 -2.83 5.79
C ALA A 264 -2.37 -4.01 5.08
N ASN A 265 -1.80 -3.71 3.92
CA ASN A 265 -0.99 -4.61 3.12
C ASN A 265 0.32 -3.91 2.74
N GLU A 266 1.37 -4.66 2.43
CA GLU A 266 2.67 -4.13 2.03
C GLU A 266 3.24 -4.85 0.78
N GLY A 267 2.40 -5.69 0.16
CA GLY A 267 2.68 -6.44 -1.07
C GLY A 267 1.44 -6.70 -1.91
N THR A 268 0.32 -6.06 -1.54
CA THR A 268 -0.94 -6.14 -2.28
C THR A 268 -1.23 -4.82 -2.96
N PHE A 269 -1.55 -4.84 -4.25
CA PHE A 269 -2.02 -3.69 -4.99
C PHE A 269 -3.38 -3.92 -5.63
N VAL A 270 -4.10 -2.82 -5.83
CA VAL A 270 -5.33 -2.75 -6.59
C VAL A 270 -5.00 -2.24 -8.00
N LEU A 271 -5.60 -2.84 -9.00
CA LEU A 271 -5.34 -2.59 -10.41
C LEU A 271 -6.65 -2.32 -11.15
N ALA A 272 -6.79 -1.15 -11.78
CA ALA A 272 -7.86 -0.85 -12.73
C ALA A 272 -7.34 -1.05 -14.15
N ILE A 273 -8.01 -1.90 -14.94
CA ILE A 273 -7.61 -2.23 -16.32
C ILE A 273 -8.82 -2.39 -17.23
N LYS A 274 -8.61 -2.30 -18.54
CA LYS A 274 -9.66 -2.58 -19.52
C LYS A 274 -10.14 -4.03 -19.39
N LYS A 275 -11.46 -4.21 -19.54
CA LYS A 275 -12.13 -5.51 -19.34
C LYS A 275 -11.51 -6.63 -20.18
N GLU A 276 -11.11 -6.33 -21.41
CA GLU A 276 -10.51 -7.30 -22.33
C GLU A 276 -9.14 -7.82 -21.86
N ASP A 277 -8.40 -7.03 -21.10
CA ASP A 277 -7.07 -7.38 -20.60
C ASP A 277 -7.10 -8.18 -19.28
N ALA A 278 -8.25 -8.20 -18.57
CA ALA A 278 -8.36 -8.78 -17.23
C ALA A 278 -7.97 -10.27 -17.17
N PRO A 279 -8.39 -11.16 -18.07
CA PRO A 279 -7.97 -12.57 -18.03
C PRO A 279 -6.45 -12.71 -18.16
N LYS A 280 -5.85 -12.01 -19.13
CA LYS A 280 -4.40 -12.04 -19.37
C LYS A 280 -3.61 -11.48 -18.20
N ALA A 281 -4.08 -10.39 -17.58
CA ALA A 281 -3.44 -9.81 -16.40
C ALA A 281 -3.45 -10.79 -15.23
N CYS A 282 -4.59 -11.44 -14.95
CA CYS A 282 -4.66 -12.48 -13.92
C CYS A 282 -3.71 -13.64 -14.19
N GLU A 283 -3.61 -14.12 -15.43
CA GLU A 283 -2.68 -15.20 -15.81
C GLU A 283 -1.23 -14.80 -15.56
N ILE A 284 -0.83 -13.57 -15.96
CA ILE A 284 0.52 -13.06 -15.73
C ILE A 284 0.82 -12.97 -14.22
N LEU A 285 -0.08 -12.37 -13.44
CA LEU A 285 0.11 -12.23 -12.00
C LEU A 285 0.24 -13.60 -11.31
N LYS A 286 -0.56 -14.59 -11.69
CA LYS A 286 -0.49 -15.96 -11.15
C LYS A 286 0.82 -16.69 -11.43
N THR A 287 1.68 -16.18 -12.32
CA THR A 287 3.04 -16.74 -12.50
C THR A 287 3.98 -16.39 -11.34
N PHE A 288 3.66 -15.36 -10.55
CA PHE A 288 4.40 -15.01 -9.35
C PHE A 288 3.94 -15.87 -8.17
N LYS A 289 4.90 -16.39 -7.41
CA LYS A 289 4.66 -17.37 -6.34
C LYS A 289 3.58 -16.93 -5.35
N ASN A 290 3.57 -15.63 -4.98
CA ASN A 290 2.68 -15.09 -3.95
C ASN A 290 1.36 -14.52 -4.53
N CYS A 291 1.13 -14.62 -5.85
CA CYS A 291 -0.03 -14.05 -6.53
C CYS A 291 -0.98 -15.13 -7.09
N SER A 292 -0.95 -16.35 -6.58
CA SER A 292 -1.83 -17.45 -7.03
C SER A 292 -3.32 -17.10 -6.94
N GLN A 293 -3.69 -16.17 -6.05
CA GLN A 293 -5.04 -15.72 -5.82
C GLN A 293 -5.42 -14.45 -6.61
N ALA A 294 -4.53 -13.97 -7.52
CA ALA A 294 -4.84 -12.80 -8.34
C ALA A 294 -6.19 -12.95 -9.06
N THR A 295 -7.09 -11.98 -8.89
CA THR A 295 -8.46 -12.08 -9.37
C THR A 295 -9.13 -10.73 -9.56
N VAL A 296 -10.18 -10.72 -10.40
CA VAL A 296 -11.10 -9.58 -10.52
C VAL A 296 -12.05 -9.58 -9.34
N ILE A 297 -12.08 -8.49 -8.59
CA ILE A 297 -12.95 -8.32 -7.40
C ILE A 297 -14.12 -7.38 -7.64
N ALA A 298 -14.03 -6.47 -8.62
CA ALA A 298 -15.06 -5.46 -8.83
C ALA A 298 -15.15 -5.00 -10.28
N LYS A 299 -16.27 -4.34 -10.58
CA LYS A 299 -16.53 -3.61 -11.84
C LYS A 299 -16.85 -2.15 -11.54
N VAL A 300 -16.54 -1.30 -12.51
CA VAL A 300 -16.86 0.13 -12.44
C VAL A 300 -18.21 0.40 -13.08
N THR A 301 -19.05 1.19 -12.40
CA THR A 301 -20.41 1.56 -12.86
C THR A 301 -20.72 3.03 -12.55
N GLN A 302 -21.95 3.47 -12.85
CA GLN A 302 -22.45 4.83 -12.52
C GLN A 302 -23.69 4.82 -11.60
N LYS A 303 -24.01 3.68 -10.96
CA LYS A 303 -25.24 3.56 -10.17
C LYS A 303 -25.31 4.52 -8.98
N HIS A 304 -24.22 4.60 -8.21
CA HIS A 304 -24.07 5.44 -7.02
C HIS A 304 -22.71 6.14 -7.08
N LEU A 305 -22.68 7.31 -7.71
CA LEU A 305 -21.44 8.07 -7.92
C LEU A 305 -20.71 8.35 -6.60
N LYS A 306 -19.39 8.23 -6.62
CA LYS A 306 -18.49 8.43 -5.47
C LYS A 306 -18.70 7.44 -4.33
N LYS A 307 -19.27 6.25 -4.61
CA LYS A 307 -19.52 5.21 -3.62
C LYS A 307 -18.96 3.87 -4.07
N VAL A 308 -18.61 3.06 -3.08
CA VAL A 308 -18.26 1.66 -3.24
C VAL A 308 -19.39 0.81 -2.67
N ILE A 309 -19.86 -0.15 -3.44
CA ILE A 309 -20.90 -1.10 -3.03
C ILE A 309 -20.24 -2.46 -2.85
N LEU A 310 -20.44 -3.10 -1.73
CA LEU A 310 -20.08 -4.48 -1.47
C LEU A 310 -21.32 -5.36 -1.62
N ASN A 311 -21.28 -6.28 -2.58
CA ASN A 311 -22.33 -7.26 -2.84
C ASN A 311 -21.97 -8.58 -2.17
N SER A 312 -22.78 -9.07 -1.26
CA SER A 312 -22.60 -10.37 -0.62
C SER A 312 -23.11 -11.51 -1.51
N SER A 313 -22.61 -12.73 -1.27
CA SER A 313 -23.11 -13.96 -1.89
C SER A 313 -24.59 -14.25 -1.61
N TRP A 314 -25.14 -13.67 -0.56
CA TRP A 314 -26.56 -13.81 -0.17
C TRP A 314 -27.51 -12.84 -0.91
N GLY A 315 -26.99 -12.02 -1.85
CA GLY A 315 -27.76 -11.06 -2.62
C GLY A 315 -28.08 -9.76 -1.89
N THR A 316 -27.44 -9.49 -0.74
CA THR A 316 -27.51 -8.20 -0.05
C THR A 316 -26.39 -7.28 -0.54
N SER A 317 -26.65 -5.97 -0.49
CA SER A 317 -25.65 -4.95 -0.83
C SER A 317 -25.55 -3.92 0.28
N ARG A 318 -24.33 -3.47 0.59
CA ARG A 318 -24.06 -2.36 1.51
C ARG A 318 -23.02 -1.43 0.93
N PHE A 319 -22.91 -0.23 1.46
CA PHE A 319 -21.75 0.61 1.15
C PHE A 319 -20.52 0.10 1.89
N LEU A 320 -19.41 0.01 1.17
CA LEU A 320 -18.10 -0.20 1.78
C LEU A 320 -17.55 1.19 2.12
N GLU A 321 -17.53 1.53 3.39
CA GLU A 321 -17.10 2.85 3.85
C GLU A 321 -15.57 2.92 3.97
N THR A 322 -15.04 4.15 3.92
CA THR A 322 -13.63 4.40 4.26
C THR A 322 -13.41 4.06 5.73
N PRO A 323 -12.33 3.35 6.09
CA PRO A 323 -12.05 3.04 7.48
C PRO A 323 -11.94 4.30 8.34
N ASN A 324 -12.52 4.27 9.52
CA ASN A 324 -12.53 5.35 10.50
C ASN A 324 -11.89 4.90 11.80
N GLY A 325 -11.29 5.85 12.54
CA GLY A 325 -10.69 5.60 13.85
C GLY A 325 -9.31 4.98 13.79
N GLU A 326 -8.87 4.54 14.96
CA GLU A 326 -7.54 3.92 15.14
C GLU A 326 -7.66 2.41 14.97
N LEU A 327 -7.31 1.90 13.78
CA LEU A 327 -7.29 0.45 13.54
C LEU A 327 -6.03 -0.19 14.14
N LEU A 328 -4.87 0.11 13.59
CA LEU A 328 -3.57 -0.42 14.02
C LEU A 328 -2.50 0.67 13.88
N PRO A 329 -2.17 1.42 14.93
CA PRO A 329 -1.12 2.44 14.88
C PRO A 329 0.25 1.81 14.61
N ARG A 330 1.15 2.56 13.97
CA ARG A 330 2.51 2.12 13.66
C ARG A 330 2.54 0.78 12.91
N ILE A 331 1.72 0.66 11.90
CA ILE A 331 1.63 -0.53 11.06
C ILE A 331 2.76 -0.59 10.03
N CYS A 332 3.27 0.57 9.62
CA CYS A 332 4.36 0.73 8.67
C CYS A 332 5.41 1.76 9.12
#